data_0e08976237270e91e1eb50c9f0ff0449
#
_entry.id   0e08976237270e91e1eb50c9f0ff0449
#
_cell.length_a   1.000
_cell.length_b   1.000
_cell.length_c   1.000
_cell.angle_alpha   90.00
_cell.angle_beta   90.00
_cell.angle_gamma   90.00
#
_symmetry.space_group_name_H-M   'P 1'
#
loop_
_entity.id
_entity.type
_entity.pdbx_description
1 polymer ?
#
loop_
_entity_poly.entity_id
_entity_poly.type
_entity_poly.pdbx_seq_one_letter_code
_entity_poly.pdbx_strand_id
1 'polypeptide(L)'
;MKRLLPLFAMLLLLGSARAATPLPGDSVYNLPVQLTDQDGRQQTLAERRGRPQLVTMFYTSCQMVCPMIIDSLRLTRNALDPATRAQIDLLAVSFDPARDDVATLKSYAQKRKLDPRIWTLARTEPAQVRQLSGVLGLQYRQLPDGEFNHSSELILLDADGRIAARTARIGKLDPEFVEAIRKLVAQPRG
;
A
#
# COMPACT_ATOMS: atom_id res chain seq x y z
N MET A 1 -15.85 -34.25 60.22
CA MET A 1 -15.26 -34.24 58.87
C MET A 1 -15.66 -32.93 58.19
N LYS A 2 -14.78 -31.92 58.23
CA LYS A 2 -15.01 -30.59 57.65
C LYS A 2 -14.44 -30.58 56.21
N ARG A 3 -15.31 -30.44 55.21
CA ARG A 3 -14.90 -30.32 53.80
C ARG A 3 -14.56 -28.86 53.52
N LEU A 4 -13.30 -28.55 53.25
CA LEU A 4 -12.81 -27.30 52.74
C LEU A 4 -13.06 -27.24 51.19
N LEU A 5 -13.89 -26.31 50.76
CA LEU A 5 -14.00 -25.96 49.34
C LEU A 5 -12.84 -25.02 48.96
N PRO A 6 -12.11 -25.26 47.86
CA PRO A 6 -11.15 -24.29 47.38
C PRO A 6 -11.87 -23.22 46.60
N LEU A 7 -11.70 -21.98 47.03
CA LEU A 7 -12.15 -20.78 46.34
C LEU A 7 -11.24 -20.56 45.12
N PHE A 8 -11.74 -20.85 43.92
CA PHE A 8 -11.03 -20.61 42.64
C PHE A 8 -11.18 -19.11 42.30
N ALA A 9 -10.16 -18.33 42.62
CA ALA A 9 -10.08 -16.92 42.24
C ALA A 9 -9.85 -16.81 40.72
N MET A 10 -10.89 -16.55 39.96
CA MET A 10 -10.86 -16.27 38.52
C MET A 10 -10.31 -14.86 38.31
N LEU A 11 -9.02 -14.80 37.99
CA LEU A 11 -8.32 -13.55 37.65
C LEU A 11 -8.81 -13.05 36.27
N LEU A 12 -9.74 -12.11 36.26
CA LEU A 12 -10.18 -11.41 35.04
C LEU A 12 -9.02 -10.52 34.56
N LEU A 13 -8.30 -10.98 33.54
CA LEU A 13 -7.39 -10.18 32.75
C LEU A 13 -8.20 -9.15 31.95
N LEU A 14 -8.41 -7.97 32.52
CA LEU A 14 -8.90 -6.78 31.80
C LEU A 14 -7.81 -6.37 30.81
N GLY A 15 -7.88 -6.91 29.60
CA GLY A 15 -7.11 -6.42 28.46
C GLY A 15 -7.52 -4.96 28.19
N SER A 16 -6.65 -4.01 28.54
CA SER A 16 -6.84 -2.60 28.18
C SER A 16 -6.87 -2.47 26.66
N ALA A 17 -8.05 -2.37 26.08
CA ALA A 17 -8.21 -1.98 24.67
C ALA A 17 -7.63 -0.57 24.51
N ARG A 18 -6.41 -0.49 23.96
CA ARG A 18 -5.79 0.79 23.62
C ARG A 18 -6.64 1.42 22.52
N ALA A 19 -7.33 2.49 22.81
CA ALA A 19 -8.07 3.24 21.81
C ALA A 19 -7.11 3.63 20.68
N ALA A 20 -7.47 3.28 19.44
CA ALA A 20 -6.66 3.63 18.28
C ALA A 20 -6.58 5.15 18.17
N THR A 21 -5.38 5.69 18.13
CA THR A 21 -5.16 7.13 17.92
C THR A 21 -5.84 7.56 16.61
N PRO A 22 -6.60 8.66 16.58
CA PRO A 22 -7.21 9.17 15.36
C PRO A 22 -6.17 9.32 14.23
N LEU A 23 -6.58 9.11 13.00
CA LEU A 23 -5.73 9.38 11.83
C LEU A 23 -5.51 10.89 11.70
N PRO A 24 -4.32 11.32 11.26
CA PRO A 24 -4.07 12.71 10.87
C PRO A 24 -5.06 13.17 9.79
N GLY A 25 -5.43 14.47 9.79
CA GLY A 25 -6.39 15.01 8.82
C GLY A 25 -5.95 14.93 7.35
N ASP A 26 -4.63 14.91 7.12
CA ASP A 26 -3.97 14.77 5.81
C ASP A 26 -3.62 13.32 5.44
N SER A 27 -4.09 12.35 6.21
CA SER A 27 -3.88 10.93 5.93
C SER A 27 -4.70 10.46 4.73
N VAL A 28 -4.06 9.78 3.78
CA VAL A 28 -4.70 9.03 2.69
C VAL A 28 -5.63 7.94 3.23
N TYR A 29 -5.35 7.44 4.43
CA TYR A 29 -6.15 6.39 5.09
C TYR A 29 -7.52 6.89 5.60
N ASN A 30 -7.78 8.20 5.58
CA ASN A 30 -9.13 8.75 5.82
C ASN A 30 -10.12 8.47 4.67
N LEU A 31 -9.61 8.03 3.50
CA LEU A 31 -10.50 7.64 2.39
C LEU A 31 -11.17 6.29 2.69
N PRO A 32 -12.50 6.18 2.51
CA PRO A 32 -13.23 4.92 2.69
C PRO A 32 -13.06 4.01 1.46
N VAL A 33 -11.80 3.74 1.07
CA VAL A 33 -11.48 2.91 -0.09
C VAL A 33 -11.38 1.44 0.34
N GLN A 34 -12.14 0.60 -0.37
CA GLN A 34 -12.08 -0.86 -0.28
C GLN A 34 -11.17 -1.39 -1.38
N LEU A 35 -10.14 -2.12 -0.99
CA LEU A 35 -9.21 -2.77 -1.90
C LEU A 35 -9.52 -4.27 -1.96
N THR A 36 -9.50 -4.83 -3.18
CA THR A 36 -9.46 -6.28 -3.39
C THR A 36 -8.11 -6.61 -4.01
N ASP A 37 -7.30 -7.42 -3.34
CA ASP A 37 -5.95 -7.74 -3.80
C ASP A 37 -5.92 -8.87 -4.84
N GLN A 38 -4.73 -9.18 -5.35
CA GLN A 38 -4.48 -10.23 -6.33
C GLN A 38 -4.81 -11.65 -5.84
N ASP A 39 -5.03 -11.84 -4.54
CA ASP A 39 -5.45 -13.11 -3.94
C ASP A 39 -6.93 -13.12 -3.55
N GLY A 40 -7.67 -12.04 -3.88
CA GLY A 40 -9.09 -11.87 -3.59
C GLY A 40 -9.39 -11.42 -2.15
N ARG A 41 -8.37 -11.05 -1.37
CA ARG A 41 -8.57 -10.55 -0.02
C ARG A 41 -9.10 -9.13 -0.09
N GLN A 42 -10.11 -8.87 0.72
CA GLN A 42 -10.67 -7.53 0.86
C GLN A 42 -10.10 -6.86 2.11
N GLN A 43 -9.71 -5.60 1.97
CA GLN A 43 -9.21 -4.78 3.07
C GLN A 43 -9.54 -3.31 2.80
N THR A 44 -9.75 -2.55 3.85
CA THR A 44 -9.82 -1.09 3.73
C THR A 44 -8.42 -0.52 3.55
N LEU A 45 -8.33 0.66 2.94
CA LEU A 45 -7.04 1.36 2.87
C LEU A 45 -6.50 1.68 4.27
N ALA A 46 -7.38 1.97 5.23
CA ALA A 46 -7.03 2.26 6.63
C ALA A 46 -6.39 1.07 7.37
N GLU A 47 -6.70 -0.17 7.01
CA GLU A 47 -6.08 -1.38 7.61
C GLU A 47 -4.60 -1.52 7.29
N ARG A 48 -4.08 -0.71 6.38
CA ARG A 48 -2.65 -0.65 6.06
C ARG A 48 -1.86 0.26 7.00
N ARG A 49 -2.52 0.88 7.98
CA ARG A 49 -1.87 1.70 9.02
C ARG A 49 -0.83 0.90 9.81
N GLY A 50 0.22 1.59 10.26
CA GLY A 50 1.25 1.03 11.13
C GLY A 50 2.54 0.67 10.42
N ARG A 51 2.57 0.68 9.08
CA ARG A 51 3.80 0.45 8.29
C ARG A 51 3.90 1.46 7.15
N PRO A 52 5.09 2.00 6.88
CA PRO A 52 5.31 2.79 5.67
C PRO A 52 5.01 1.99 4.41
N GLN A 53 4.48 2.67 3.39
CA GLN A 53 4.10 2.06 2.12
C GLN A 53 4.77 2.78 0.96
N LEU A 54 5.28 2.04 -0.01
CA LEU A 54 5.52 2.58 -1.34
C LEU A 54 4.28 2.33 -2.20
N VAL A 55 3.63 3.40 -2.61
CA VAL A 55 2.35 3.35 -3.34
C VAL A 55 2.53 3.87 -4.75
N THR A 56 1.86 3.25 -5.70
CA THR A 56 1.68 3.74 -7.06
C THR A 56 0.32 3.33 -7.62
N MET A 57 -0.05 3.91 -8.76
CA MET A 57 -1.18 3.43 -9.55
C MET A 57 -0.71 2.97 -10.93
N PHE A 58 -1.36 1.95 -11.48
CA PHE A 58 -0.98 1.29 -12.73
C PHE A 58 -2.20 0.65 -13.39
N TYR A 59 -2.04 -0.05 -14.50
CA TYR A 59 -3.00 -1.03 -15.05
C TYR A 59 -2.26 -2.12 -15.82
N THR A 60 -2.83 -3.31 -15.85
CA THR A 60 -2.09 -4.50 -16.32
C THR A 60 -1.90 -4.55 -17.84
N SER A 61 -2.81 -3.95 -18.62
CA SER A 61 -2.74 -3.95 -20.09
C SER A 61 -1.76 -2.93 -20.66
N CYS A 62 -1.22 -2.00 -19.84
CA CYS A 62 -0.20 -1.05 -20.27
C CYS A 62 1.09 -1.76 -20.67
N GLN A 63 1.53 -1.53 -21.92
CA GLN A 63 2.72 -2.20 -22.48
C GLN A 63 4.02 -1.37 -22.29
N MET A 64 3.93 -0.12 -21.91
CA MET A 64 5.07 0.80 -21.89
C MET A 64 5.49 1.22 -20.49
N VAL A 65 4.76 2.13 -19.87
CA VAL A 65 5.21 2.79 -18.64
C VAL A 65 4.91 2.00 -17.38
N CYS A 66 3.77 1.28 -17.29
CA CYS A 66 3.43 0.53 -16.09
C CYS A 66 4.43 -0.58 -15.73
N PRO A 67 4.97 -1.37 -16.69
CA PRO A 67 6.09 -2.25 -16.40
C PRO A 67 7.28 -1.53 -15.76
N MET A 68 7.63 -0.34 -16.26
CA MET A 68 8.73 0.47 -15.72
C MET A 68 8.42 1.01 -14.32
N ILE A 69 7.17 1.35 -14.00
CA ILE A 69 6.76 1.78 -12.66
C ILE A 69 6.98 0.64 -11.65
N ILE A 70 6.52 -0.57 -11.97
CA ILE A 70 6.71 -1.76 -11.12
C ILE A 70 8.22 -2.06 -10.93
N ASP A 71 9.01 -1.97 -12.00
CA ASP A 71 10.45 -2.17 -11.91
C ASP A 71 11.14 -1.07 -11.09
N SER A 72 10.65 0.18 -11.16
CA SER A 72 11.16 1.28 -10.33
C SER A 72 10.87 1.08 -8.84
N LEU A 73 9.68 0.57 -8.47
CA LEU A 73 9.39 0.16 -7.09
C LEU A 73 10.36 -0.93 -6.63
N ARG A 74 10.60 -1.94 -7.48
CA ARG A 74 11.55 -3.03 -7.18
C ARG A 74 12.97 -2.50 -7.02
N LEU A 75 13.42 -1.64 -7.94
CA LEU A 75 14.74 -1.01 -7.92
C LEU A 75 14.93 -0.18 -6.64
N THR A 76 13.96 0.67 -6.31
CA THR A 76 13.97 1.50 -5.10
C THR A 76 14.07 0.64 -3.84
N ARG A 77 13.21 -0.38 -3.72
CA ARG A 77 13.24 -1.29 -2.58
C ARG A 77 14.56 -2.06 -2.47
N ASN A 78 15.14 -2.49 -3.58
CA ASN A 78 16.40 -3.24 -3.60
C ASN A 78 17.60 -2.38 -3.22
N ALA A 79 17.54 -1.06 -3.38
CA ALA A 79 18.57 -0.11 -2.94
C ALA A 79 18.55 0.16 -1.42
N LEU A 80 17.54 -0.33 -0.70
CA LEU A 80 17.48 -0.25 0.75
C LEU A 80 18.26 -1.40 1.40
N ASP A 81 18.83 -1.15 2.58
CA ASP A 81 19.41 -2.19 3.41
C ASP A 81 18.31 -3.19 3.89
N PRO A 82 18.69 -4.40 4.34
CA PRO A 82 17.73 -5.43 4.71
C PRO A 82 16.76 -5.02 5.83
N ALA A 83 17.23 -4.25 6.83
CA ALA A 83 16.41 -3.83 7.98
C ALA A 83 15.35 -2.80 7.56
N THR A 84 15.73 -1.79 6.77
CA THR A 84 14.81 -0.80 6.18
C THR A 84 13.83 -1.50 5.23
N ARG A 85 14.32 -2.39 4.37
CA ARG A 85 13.52 -3.15 3.39
C ARG A 85 12.43 -3.99 4.04
N ALA A 86 12.69 -4.58 5.22
CA ALA A 86 11.74 -5.39 5.95
C ALA A 86 10.57 -4.58 6.55
N GLN A 87 10.69 -3.25 6.59
CA GLN A 87 9.68 -2.36 7.16
C GLN A 87 8.79 -1.69 6.13
N ILE A 88 9.04 -1.89 4.84
CA ILE A 88 8.30 -1.24 3.73
C ILE A 88 7.48 -2.26 2.97
N ASP A 89 6.20 -1.98 2.82
CA ASP A 89 5.29 -2.73 1.95
C ASP A 89 5.06 -1.99 0.64
N LEU A 90 4.71 -2.74 -0.42
CA LEU A 90 4.48 -2.20 -1.76
C LEU A 90 3.00 -2.34 -2.12
N LEU A 91 2.36 -1.24 -2.51
CA LEU A 91 0.97 -1.20 -2.95
C LEU A 91 0.88 -0.59 -4.34
N ALA A 92 0.38 -1.35 -5.30
CA ALA A 92 0.03 -0.87 -6.62
C ALA A 92 -1.48 -1.02 -6.84
N VAL A 93 -2.19 0.09 -7.07
CA VAL A 93 -3.65 0.08 -7.27
C VAL A 93 -3.96 0.33 -8.73
N SER A 94 -4.86 -0.48 -9.30
CA SER A 94 -5.22 -0.36 -10.70
C SER A 94 -6.08 0.88 -10.98
N PHE A 95 -5.77 1.59 -12.07
CA PHE A 95 -6.65 2.61 -12.66
C PHE A 95 -7.84 2.00 -13.40
N ASP A 96 -7.74 0.74 -13.79
CA ASP A 96 -8.68 0.06 -14.68
C ASP A 96 -9.35 -1.15 -14.04
N PRO A 97 -10.19 -0.94 -13.02
CA PRO A 97 -10.83 -2.05 -12.32
C PRO A 97 -11.81 -2.84 -13.19
N ALA A 98 -12.18 -2.33 -14.36
CA ALA A 98 -13.05 -3.05 -15.30
C ALA A 98 -12.32 -4.20 -15.99
N ARG A 99 -11.04 -4.03 -16.31
CA ARG A 99 -10.19 -5.06 -16.96
C ARG A 99 -9.30 -5.80 -15.97
N ASP A 100 -8.93 -5.16 -14.87
CA ASP A 100 -8.03 -5.70 -13.85
C ASP A 100 -8.81 -6.40 -12.73
N ASP A 101 -9.41 -7.54 -13.04
CA ASP A 101 -10.00 -8.41 -12.03
C ASP A 101 -8.93 -9.16 -11.21
N VAL A 102 -9.35 -9.92 -10.20
CA VAL A 102 -8.46 -10.67 -9.30
C VAL A 102 -7.57 -11.65 -10.10
N ALA A 103 -8.13 -12.34 -11.07
CA ALA A 103 -7.40 -13.32 -11.88
C ALA A 103 -6.34 -12.63 -12.76
N THR A 104 -6.67 -11.48 -13.34
CA THR A 104 -5.79 -10.66 -14.15
C THR A 104 -4.64 -10.10 -13.30
N LEU A 105 -4.93 -9.53 -12.13
CA LEU A 105 -3.91 -9.04 -11.18
C LEU A 105 -2.99 -10.16 -10.73
N LYS A 106 -3.54 -11.34 -10.42
CA LYS A 106 -2.76 -12.52 -10.01
C LYS A 106 -1.84 -13.00 -11.13
N SER A 107 -2.37 -13.12 -12.35
CA SER A 107 -1.59 -13.49 -13.52
C SER A 107 -0.44 -12.50 -13.78
N TYR A 108 -0.72 -11.19 -13.67
CA TYR A 108 0.29 -10.15 -13.79
C TYR A 108 1.38 -10.28 -12.73
N ALA A 109 1.01 -10.45 -11.46
CA ALA A 109 1.95 -10.65 -10.35
C ALA A 109 2.87 -11.86 -10.59
N GLN A 110 2.30 -12.99 -11.03
CA GLN A 110 3.04 -14.22 -11.34
C GLN A 110 4.03 -14.00 -12.50
N LYS A 111 3.56 -13.44 -13.63
CA LYS A 111 4.40 -13.16 -14.81
C LYS A 111 5.58 -12.24 -14.45
N ARG A 112 5.36 -11.29 -13.56
CA ARG A 112 6.39 -10.35 -13.10
C ARG A 112 7.18 -10.85 -11.89
N LYS A 113 6.90 -12.05 -11.39
CA LYS A 113 7.57 -12.68 -10.23
C LYS A 113 7.55 -11.77 -8.99
N LEU A 114 6.38 -11.21 -8.70
CA LEU A 114 6.15 -10.36 -7.53
C LEU A 114 5.81 -11.24 -6.31
N ASP A 115 6.58 -11.14 -5.24
CA ASP A 115 6.36 -11.89 -4.00
C ASP A 115 5.11 -11.34 -3.27
N PRO A 116 4.04 -12.12 -3.09
CA PRO A 116 2.79 -11.65 -2.49
C PRO A 116 2.93 -11.29 -1.00
N ARG A 117 4.02 -11.65 -0.34
CA ARG A 117 4.31 -11.23 1.05
C ARG A 117 4.74 -9.77 1.13
N ILE A 118 5.12 -9.16 0.00
CA ILE A 118 5.68 -7.82 -0.09
C ILE A 118 4.80 -6.94 -1.00
N TRP A 119 4.32 -7.53 -2.09
CA TRP A 119 3.56 -6.83 -3.12
C TRP A 119 2.07 -7.04 -2.95
N THR A 120 1.35 -5.95 -2.83
CA THR A 120 -0.10 -5.92 -2.99
C THR A 120 -0.43 -5.23 -4.31
N LEU A 121 -0.96 -5.99 -5.27
CA LEU A 121 -1.62 -5.46 -6.45
C LEU A 121 -3.11 -5.46 -6.16
N ALA A 122 -3.76 -4.32 -6.24
CA ALA A 122 -5.16 -4.22 -5.84
C ALA A 122 -5.99 -3.50 -6.88
N ARG A 123 -7.28 -3.80 -6.86
CA ARG A 123 -8.33 -3.03 -7.52
C ARG A 123 -9.28 -2.45 -6.50
N THR A 124 -10.05 -1.45 -6.93
CA THR A 124 -11.13 -0.86 -6.14
C THR A 124 -12.27 -0.46 -7.07
N GLU A 125 -13.39 0.02 -6.54
CA GLU A 125 -14.50 0.49 -7.36
C GLU A 125 -14.12 1.75 -8.18
N PRO A 126 -14.67 1.95 -9.39
CA PRO A 126 -14.31 3.08 -10.27
C PRO A 126 -14.40 4.46 -9.61
N ALA A 127 -15.41 4.66 -8.76
CA ALA A 127 -15.55 5.92 -8.02
C ALA A 127 -14.40 6.11 -7.01
N GLN A 128 -13.96 5.04 -6.38
CA GLN A 128 -12.87 5.05 -5.40
C GLN A 128 -11.49 5.21 -6.08
N VAL A 129 -11.32 4.70 -7.31
CA VAL A 129 -10.11 4.98 -8.13
C VAL A 129 -9.92 6.49 -8.27
N ARG A 130 -11.00 7.23 -8.58
CA ARG A 130 -10.94 8.69 -8.75
C ARG A 130 -10.61 9.41 -7.44
N GLN A 131 -11.20 8.98 -6.34
CA GLN A 131 -10.91 9.55 -5.02
C GLN A 131 -9.46 9.31 -4.62
N LEU A 132 -8.99 8.07 -4.76
CA LEU A 132 -7.62 7.70 -4.40
C LEU A 132 -6.59 8.44 -5.26
N SER A 133 -6.78 8.48 -6.58
CA SER A 133 -5.87 9.21 -7.47
C SER A 133 -5.82 10.70 -7.13
N GLY A 134 -6.97 11.31 -6.81
CA GLY A 134 -7.04 12.72 -6.42
C GLY A 134 -6.25 13.02 -5.14
N VAL A 135 -6.40 12.21 -4.09
CA VAL A 135 -5.66 12.40 -2.83
C VAL A 135 -4.18 12.09 -2.99
N LEU A 136 -3.82 11.10 -3.81
CA LEU A 136 -2.43 10.82 -4.16
C LEU A 136 -1.83 11.89 -5.09
N GLY A 137 -2.62 12.82 -5.63
CA GLY A 137 -2.18 13.84 -6.58
C GLY A 137 -1.84 13.27 -7.96
N LEU A 138 -2.35 12.08 -8.29
CA LEU A 138 -2.13 11.42 -9.57
C LEU A 138 -3.27 11.76 -10.52
N GLN A 139 -2.92 12.16 -11.73
CA GLN A 139 -3.90 12.43 -12.80
C GLN A 139 -4.01 11.20 -13.70
N TYR A 140 -5.23 10.88 -14.14
CA TYR A 140 -5.45 9.87 -15.17
C TYR A 140 -6.67 10.22 -16.02
N ARG A 141 -6.63 9.82 -17.27
CA ARG A 141 -7.73 9.97 -18.23
C ARG A 141 -7.72 8.80 -19.19
N GLN A 142 -8.86 8.12 -19.32
CA GLN A 142 -9.02 7.11 -20.36
C GLN A 142 -9.08 7.76 -21.74
N LEU A 143 -8.39 7.18 -22.70
CA LEU A 143 -8.33 7.58 -24.09
C LEU A 143 -9.40 6.82 -24.91
N PRO A 144 -9.73 7.28 -26.14
CA PRO A 144 -10.72 6.62 -26.99
C PRO A 144 -10.38 5.18 -27.37
N ASP A 145 -9.10 4.81 -27.38
CA ASP A 145 -8.59 3.45 -27.61
C ASP A 145 -8.66 2.54 -26.37
N GLY A 146 -9.16 3.07 -25.25
CA GLY A 146 -9.26 2.35 -23.98
C GLY A 146 -7.99 2.36 -23.14
N GLU A 147 -6.89 2.94 -23.62
CA GLU A 147 -5.67 3.15 -22.85
C GLU A 147 -5.80 4.36 -21.89
N PHE A 148 -4.83 4.54 -21.00
CA PHE A 148 -4.85 5.65 -20.07
C PHE A 148 -3.64 6.56 -20.25
N ASN A 149 -3.89 7.86 -20.33
CA ASN A 149 -2.88 8.87 -20.04
C ASN A 149 -2.90 9.14 -18.53
N HIS A 150 -1.77 8.98 -17.85
CA HIS A 150 -1.70 9.09 -16.40
C HIS A 150 -0.33 9.56 -15.91
N SER A 151 -0.31 10.17 -14.72
CA SER A 151 0.92 10.45 -13.99
C SER A 151 1.62 9.14 -13.61
N SER A 152 2.94 9.13 -13.68
CA SER A 152 3.79 7.99 -13.33
C SER A 152 4.69 8.40 -12.16
N GLU A 153 4.27 8.09 -10.93
CA GLU A 153 4.99 8.46 -9.72
C GLU A 153 5.04 7.29 -8.73
N LEU A 154 6.10 7.24 -7.94
CA LEU A 154 6.18 6.46 -6.72
C LEU A 154 5.96 7.40 -5.54
N ILE A 155 5.11 7.00 -4.61
CA ILE A 155 4.71 7.79 -3.45
C ILE A 155 5.07 7.02 -2.19
N LEU A 156 5.77 7.67 -1.26
CA LEU A 156 6.06 7.14 0.06
C LEU A 156 4.98 7.64 1.02
N LEU A 157 4.24 6.73 1.62
CA LEU A 157 3.37 7.03 2.75
C LEU A 157 4.07 6.62 4.06
N ASP A 158 3.91 7.44 5.09
CA ASP A 158 4.31 7.05 6.45
C ASP A 158 3.35 6.01 7.06
N ALA A 159 3.59 5.61 8.29
CA ALA A 159 2.78 4.61 8.99
C ALA A 159 1.32 5.05 9.23
N ASP A 160 1.06 6.34 9.24
CA ASP A 160 -0.27 6.93 9.40
C ASP A 160 -0.92 7.35 8.07
N GLY A 161 -0.26 7.06 6.94
CA GLY A 161 -0.79 7.33 5.61
C GLY A 161 -0.59 8.76 5.10
N ARG A 162 0.29 9.55 5.70
CA ARG A 162 0.69 10.85 5.15
C ARG A 162 1.68 10.67 4.02
N ILE A 163 1.59 11.53 3.01
CA ILE A 163 2.58 11.55 1.92
C ILE A 163 3.87 12.16 2.46
N ALA A 164 4.89 11.33 2.66
CA ALA A 164 6.20 11.75 3.17
C ALA A 164 7.16 12.16 2.04
N ALA A 165 7.08 11.53 0.88
CA ALA A 165 7.89 11.86 -0.30
C ALA A 165 7.24 11.32 -1.58
N ARG A 166 7.69 11.80 -2.73
CA ARG A 166 7.32 11.29 -4.06
C ARG A 166 8.45 11.43 -5.06
N THR A 167 8.43 10.61 -6.10
CA THR A 167 9.34 10.75 -7.25
C THR A 167 8.63 10.39 -8.55
N ALA A 168 8.90 11.18 -9.59
CA ALA A 168 8.51 10.92 -10.98
C ALA A 168 9.67 10.29 -11.80
N ARG A 169 10.77 9.94 -11.17
CA ARG A 169 11.92 9.29 -11.83
C ARG A 169 11.63 7.82 -12.06
N ILE A 170 10.93 7.51 -13.15
CA ILE A 170 10.61 6.15 -13.55
C ILE A 170 11.72 5.58 -14.45
N GLY A 171 12.02 4.28 -14.29
CA GLY A 171 13.04 3.56 -15.04
C GLY A 171 14.47 3.71 -14.51
N LYS A 172 14.69 4.52 -13.48
CA LYS A 172 16.00 4.70 -12.84
C LYS A 172 15.85 4.96 -11.34
N LEU A 173 16.92 4.71 -10.60
CA LEU A 173 16.96 4.98 -9.16
C LEU A 173 16.95 6.49 -8.91
N ASP A 174 16.16 6.90 -7.91
CA ASP A 174 16.19 8.24 -7.34
C ASP A 174 16.86 8.19 -5.97
N PRO A 175 18.13 8.66 -5.83
CA PRO A 175 18.85 8.62 -4.56
C PRO A 175 18.17 9.44 -3.46
N GLU A 176 17.56 10.58 -3.81
CA GLU A 176 16.87 11.44 -2.84
C GLU A 176 15.63 10.76 -2.27
N PHE A 177 14.88 10.06 -3.13
CA PHE A 177 13.71 9.28 -2.70
C PHE A 177 14.12 8.09 -1.82
N VAL A 178 15.20 7.38 -2.16
CA VAL A 178 15.76 6.30 -1.32
C VAL A 178 16.20 6.84 0.05
N GLU A 179 16.82 8.00 0.09
CA GLU A 179 17.24 8.63 1.35
C GLU A 179 16.03 9.08 2.19
N ALA A 180 14.96 9.59 1.56
CA ALA A 180 13.70 9.90 2.25
C ALA A 180 13.09 8.68 2.92
N ILE A 181 13.13 7.51 2.25
CA ILE A 181 12.67 6.25 2.82
C ILE A 181 13.49 5.86 4.05
N ARG A 182 14.83 5.92 3.96
CA ARG A 182 15.73 5.61 5.09
C ARG A 182 15.45 6.50 6.30
N LYS A 183 15.33 7.80 6.07
CA LYS A 183 15.04 8.77 7.12
C LYS A 183 13.69 8.49 7.79
N LEU A 184 12.65 8.21 7.00
CA LEU A 184 11.33 7.91 7.54
C LEU A 184 11.34 6.67 8.42
N VAL A 185 12.00 5.60 7.96
CA VAL A 185 12.04 4.31 8.70
C VAL A 185 12.92 4.40 9.95
N ALA A 186 13.94 5.25 9.95
CA ALA A 186 14.83 5.45 11.11
C ALA A 186 14.18 6.27 12.24
N GLN A 187 13.05 6.94 11.99
CA GLN A 187 12.34 7.72 13.02
C GLN A 187 11.68 6.79 14.04
N PRO A 188 11.79 7.06 15.34
CA PRO A 188 11.05 6.34 16.35
C PRO A 188 9.54 6.42 16.06
N ARG A 189 8.86 5.29 16.12
CA ARG A 189 7.40 5.29 16.04
C ARG A 189 6.84 5.85 17.35
N GLY A 190 6.18 6.99 17.28
CA GLY A 190 5.52 7.62 18.41
C GLY A 190 4.37 6.79 19.01
#